data_e269bfaa490d8587e0a3b73ca1a6f10a
#
_entry.id   e269bfaa490d8587e0a3b73ca1a6f10a
#
_cell.length_a   1.000
_cell.length_b   1.000
_cell.length_c   1.000
_cell.angle_alpha   90.00
_cell.angle_beta   90.00
_cell.angle_gamma   90.00
#
_symmetry.space_group_name_H-M   'P 1'
#
loop_
_entity.id
_entity.type
_entity.pdbx_description
1 polymer ?
#
loop_
_entity_poly.entity_id
_entity_poly.type
_entity_poly.pdbx_seq_one_letter_code
_entity_poly.pdbx_strand_id
1 'polypeptide(L)'
;QALPGADVERVGEGIHLVLNENAVRFDVNKATLTSTAKANLDKLIPVFNSYADTNIEIFGYTDSTGKPEYNLTLSQKRAESVKTYLISKGLAASRFKTSGFGIADPIASNETKEGQSQNRRVEFAITANAKMVEEAKKQQ
;
A
#
# COMPACT_ATOMS: atom_id res chain seq x y z
N GLN A 1 17.24 -5.19 -4.37
CA GLN A 1 17.30 -3.92 -3.68
C GLN A 1 16.25 -3.84 -2.61
N ALA A 2 16.67 -3.91 -1.38
CA ALA A 2 15.73 -3.83 -0.26
C ALA A 2 15.37 -2.38 0.03
N LEU A 3 14.08 -2.12 0.12
CA LEU A 3 13.58 -0.85 0.62
C LEU A 3 13.26 -1.05 2.11
N PRO A 4 13.91 -0.31 3.02
CA PRO A 4 13.65 -0.48 4.45
C PRO A 4 12.15 -0.34 4.77
N GLY A 5 11.63 -1.28 5.54
CA GLY A 5 10.22 -1.28 5.90
C GLY A 5 9.31 -1.91 4.86
N ALA A 6 9.86 -2.44 3.77
CA ALA A 6 9.08 -3.11 2.72
C ALA A 6 9.27 -4.61 2.80
N ASP A 7 8.17 -5.34 2.63
CA ASP A 7 8.17 -6.79 2.61
C ASP A 7 7.33 -7.24 1.42
N VAL A 8 7.88 -8.14 0.61
CA VAL A 8 7.27 -8.57 -0.65
C VAL A 8 6.97 -10.06 -0.59
N GLU A 9 5.74 -10.42 -0.94
CA GLU A 9 5.32 -11.81 -0.94
C GLU A 9 4.56 -12.11 -2.23
N ARG A 10 4.87 -13.24 -2.86
CA ARG A 10 4.10 -13.70 -4.00
C ARG A 10 2.91 -14.51 -3.50
N VAL A 11 1.71 -14.16 -3.97
CA VAL A 11 0.48 -14.83 -3.56
C VAL A 11 -0.25 -15.24 -4.83
N GLY A 12 -0.19 -16.54 -5.15
CA GLY A 12 -0.76 -17.04 -6.40
C GLY A 12 -0.09 -16.36 -7.59
N GLU A 13 -0.89 -15.68 -8.42
CA GLU A 13 -0.39 -14.96 -9.58
C GLU A 13 -0.18 -13.47 -9.29
N GLY A 14 -0.29 -13.09 -8.02
CA GLY A 14 -0.15 -11.69 -7.63
C GLY A 14 1.05 -11.46 -6.73
N ILE A 15 1.19 -10.22 -6.33
CA ILE A 15 2.25 -9.79 -5.42
C ILE A 15 1.60 -9.02 -4.28
N HIS A 16 1.96 -9.37 -3.06
CA HIS A 16 1.52 -8.67 -1.86
C HIS A 16 2.72 -7.92 -1.30
N LEU A 17 2.57 -6.62 -1.15
CA LEU A 17 3.65 -5.74 -0.70
C LEU A 17 3.21 -5.05 0.58
N VAL A 18 4.00 -5.17 1.64
CA VAL A 18 3.72 -4.54 2.92
C VAL A 18 4.76 -3.44 3.15
N LEU A 19 4.29 -2.22 3.36
CA LEU A 19 5.15 -1.06 3.59
C LEU A 19 4.80 -0.46 4.96
N ASN A 20 5.64 -0.74 5.97
CA ASN A 20 5.40 -0.17 7.29
C ASN A 20 5.88 1.29 7.30
N GLU A 21 5.79 1.95 8.46
CA GLU A 21 6.05 3.39 8.50
C GLU A 21 7.53 3.75 8.29
N ASN A 22 8.44 2.77 8.28
CA ASN A 22 9.82 3.05 7.87
C ASN A 22 9.90 3.31 6.37
N ALA A 23 9.00 2.72 5.59
CA ALA A 23 8.96 2.92 4.15
C ALA A 23 7.99 4.04 3.77
N VAL A 24 6.77 4.03 4.33
CA VAL A 24 5.74 5.02 3.99
C VAL A 24 5.20 5.62 5.27
N ARG A 25 5.72 6.78 5.63
CA ARG A 25 5.31 7.49 6.85
C ARG A 25 4.40 8.65 6.48
N PHE A 26 3.40 8.86 7.31
CA PHE A 26 2.51 10.02 7.23
C PHE A 26 2.76 10.92 8.43
N ASP A 27 2.38 12.18 8.30
CA ASP A 27 2.40 13.09 9.45
C ASP A 27 1.46 12.55 10.52
N VAL A 28 1.77 12.82 11.77
CA VAL A 28 1.00 12.30 12.92
C VAL A 28 -0.47 12.71 12.79
N ASN A 29 -1.35 11.72 12.90
CA ASN A 29 -2.80 11.89 12.83
C ASN A 29 -3.29 12.51 11.52
N LYS A 30 -2.49 12.41 10.46
CA LYS A 30 -2.83 12.98 9.15
C LYS A 30 -2.62 11.96 8.06
N ALA A 31 -3.16 12.28 6.89
CA ALA A 31 -2.97 11.48 5.69
C ALA A 31 -1.94 12.13 4.75
N THR A 32 -1.15 13.06 5.26
CA THR A 32 -0.12 13.74 4.47
C THR A 32 1.15 12.90 4.44
N LEU A 33 1.61 12.55 3.23
CA LEU A 33 2.83 11.79 3.05
C LEU A 33 4.06 12.65 3.38
N THR A 34 5.01 12.06 4.10
CA THR A 34 6.30 12.74 4.34
C THR A 34 7.14 12.72 3.07
N SER A 35 8.18 13.56 3.05
CA SER A 35 9.13 13.59 1.93
C SER A 35 9.78 12.23 1.71
N THR A 36 10.16 11.56 2.80
CA THR A 36 10.77 10.23 2.72
C THR A 36 9.80 9.22 2.14
N ALA A 37 8.52 9.27 2.54
CA ALA A 37 7.50 8.38 2.00
C ALA A 37 7.37 8.57 0.49
N LYS A 38 7.35 9.81 0.04
CA LYS A 38 7.24 10.11 -1.39
C LYS A 38 8.46 9.58 -2.16
N ALA A 39 9.65 9.78 -1.60
CA ALA A 39 10.89 9.28 -2.22
C ALA A 39 10.87 7.76 -2.34
N ASN A 40 10.37 7.07 -1.31
CA ASN A 40 10.28 5.61 -1.33
C ASN A 40 9.24 5.12 -2.31
N LEU A 41 8.09 5.80 -2.40
CA LEU A 41 7.08 5.46 -3.39
C LEU A 41 7.59 5.67 -4.82
N ASP A 42 8.41 6.71 -5.02
CA ASP A 42 9.03 6.95 -6.33
C ASP A 42 9.84 5.76 -6.80
N LYS A 43 10.49 5.05 -5.87
CA LYS A 43 11.29 3.86 -6.21
C LYS A 43 10.43 2.71 -6.71
N LEU A 44 9.15 2.69 -6.38
CA LEU A 44 8.23 1.63 -6.80
C LEU A 44 7.58 1.92 -8.15
N ILE A 45 7.60 3.17 -8.60
CA ILE A 45 6.92 3.56 -9.83
C ILE A 45 7.41 2.77 -11.04
N PRO A 46 8.74 2.56 -11.25
CA PRO A 46 9.18 1.75 -12.38
C PRO A 46 8.64 0.31 -12.33
N VAL A 47 8.48 -0.23 -11.12
CA VAL A 47 7.92 -1.58 -10.97
C VAL A 47 6.46 -1.59 -11.44
N PHE A 48 5.67 -0.62 -10.99
CA PHE A 48 4.26 -0.54 -11.40
C PHE A 48 4.12 -0.31 -12.91
N ASN A 49 5.04 0.44 -13.51
CA ASN A 49 5.04 0.68 -14.95
C ASN A 49 5.45 -0.56 -15.73
N SER A 50 6.35 -1.37 -15.18
CA SER A 50 6.79 -2.62 -15.82
C SER A 50 5.65 -3.63 -15.92
N TYR A 51 4.66 -3.55 -15.04
CA TYR A 51 3.53 -4.46 -15.02
C TYR A 51 2.24 -3.68 -15.24
N ALA A 52 2.18 -2.98 -16.40
CA ALA A 52 1.10 -2.05 -16.69
C ALA A 52 -0.28 -2.71 -16.75
N ASP A 53 -0.35 -4.01 -17.05
CA ASP A 53 -1.60 -4.73 -17.15
C ASP A 53 -1.98 -5.39 -15.82
N THR A 54 -1.73 -4.70 -14.71
CA THR A 54 -2.12 -5.17 -13.39
C THR A 54 -3.03 -4.16 -12.72
N ASN A 55 -3.85 -4.68 -11.80
CA ASN A 55 -4.63 -3.86 -10.88
C ASN A 55 -3.87 -3.73 -9.58
N ILE A 56 -4.02 -2.57 -8.94
CA ILE A 56 -3.31 -2.26 -7.70
C ILE A 56 -4.34 -1.90 -6.63
N GLU A 57 -4.44 -2.75 -5.61
CA GLU A 57 -5.27 -2.42 -4.44
C GLU A 57 -4.36 -1.89 -3.34
N ILE A 58 -4.79 -0.83 -2.69
CA ILE A 58 -4.04 -0.19 -1.60
C ILE A 58 -4.87 -0.28 -0.34
N PHE A 59 -4.30 -0.86 0.70
CA PHE A 59 -4.97 -1.06 1.98
C PHE A 59 -4.26 -0.27 3.06
N GLY A 60 -5.01 0.56 3.80
CA GLY A 60 -4.45 1.32 4.89
C GLY A 60 -4.76 0.67 6.23
N TYR A 61 -3.77 0.70 7.14
CA TYR A 61 -3.89 0.13 8.49
C TYR A 61 -3.28 1.07 9.51
N THR A 62 -3.78 1.00 10.74
CA THR A 62 -3.25 1.77 11.86
C THR A 62 -2.89 0.82 12.99
N ASP A 63 -2.19 1.33 14.02
CA ASP A 63 -2.10 0.60 15.27
C ASP A 63 -3.42 0.77 16.03
N SER A 64 -3.52 0.18 17.23
CA SER A 64 -4.78 0.16 17.96
C SER A 64 -4.99 1.37 18.89
N THR A 65 -4.11 2.38 18.83
CA THR A 65 -4.28 3.57 19.67
C THR A 65 -5.38 4.47 19.12
N GLY A 66 -6.15 5.05 20.03
CA GLY A 66 -7.23 5.97 19.66
C GLY A 66 -8.53 5.23 19.35
N LYS A 67 -9.47 5.96 18.77
CA LYS A 67 -10.80 5.42 18.49
C LYS A 67 -10.82 4.63 17.20
N PRO A 68 -11.45 3.43 17.21
CA PRO A 68 -11.50 2.61 16.00
C PRO A 68 -12.13 3.32 14.79
N GLU A 69 -13.18 4.09 15.00
CA GLU A 69 -13.85 4.80 13.90
C GLU A 69 -12.94 5.85 13.28
N TYR A 70 -12.21 6.57 14.13
CA TYR A 70 -11.24 7.57 13.65
C TYR A 70 -10.15 6.89 12.83
N ASN A 71 -9.64 5.77 13.33
CA ASN A 71 -8.58 5.03 12.65
C ASN A 71 -9.05 4.44 11.32
N LEU A 72 -10.29 3.99 11.27
CA LEU A 72 -10.86 3.48 10.02
C LEU A 72 -10.88 4.57 8.96
N THR A 73 -11.37 5.74 9.31
CA THR A 73 -11.42 6.89 8.39
C THR A 73 -10.02 7.32 7.99
N LEU A 74 -9.10 7.41 8.97
CA LEU A 74 -7.73 7.83 8.71
C LEU A 74 -7.03 6.86 7.76
N SER A 75 -7.19 5.55 7.98
CA SER A 75 -6.56 4.54 7.13
C SER A 75 -7.08 4.61 5.69
N GLN A 76 -8.38 4.89 5.51
CA GLN A 76 -8.93 5.08 4.17
C GLN A 76 -8.31 6.30 3.50
N LYS A 77 -8.20 7.41 4.23
CA LYS A 77 -7.60 8.63 3.69
C LYS A 77 -6.13 8.43 3.34
N ARG A 78 -5.41 7.65 4.14
CA ARG A 78 -4.00 7.36 3.87
C ARG A 78 -3.83 6.52 2.62
N ALA A 79 -4.67 5.50 2.44
CA ALA A 79 -4.65 4.71 1.21
C ALA A 79 -4.93 5.59 0.00
N GLU A 80 -5.88 6.51 0.11
CA GLU A 80 -6.21 7.43 -0.97
C GLU A 80 -5.08 8.42 -1.26
N SER A 81 -4.35 8.84 -0.23
CA SER A 81 -3.20 9.73 -0.43
C SER A 81 -2.11 9.05 -1.23
N VAL A 82 -1.86 7.76 -0.96
CA VAL A 82 -0.88 6.99 -1.73
C VAL A 82 -1.34 6.89 -3.19
N LYS A 83 -2.61 6.56 -3.41
CA LYS A 83 -3.18 6.49 -4.75
C LYS A 83 -3.01 7.82 -5.49
N THR A 84 -3.41 8.92 -4.84
CA THR A 84 -3.34 10.24 -5.44
C THR A 84 -1.91 10.59 -5.82
N TYR A 85 -0.96 10.27 -4.94
CA TYR A 85 0.44 10.55 -5.23
C TYR A 85 0.92 9.77 -6.46
N LEU A 86 0.60 8.48 -6.52
CA LEU A 86 1.04 7.64 -7.64
C LEU A 86 0.40 8.09 -8.95
N ILE A 87 -0.87 8.50 -8.93
CA ILE A 87 -1.54 9.04 -10.11
C ILE A 87 -0.84 10.32 -10.57
N SER A 88 -0.41 11.17 -9.63
CA SER A 88 0.30 12.41 -9.97
C SER A 88 1.64 12.12 -10.65
N LYS A 89 2.16 10.91 -10.52
CA LYS A 89 3.40 10.49 -11.15
C LYS A 89 3.18 9.75 -12.47
N GLY A 90 1.94 9.73 -12.96
CA GLY A 90 1.64 9.23 -14.29
C GLY A 90 0.96 7.88 -14.36
N LEU A 91 0.68 7.26 -13.20
CA LEU A 91 -0.02 5.98 -13.21
C LEU A 91 -1.52 6.20 -13.44
N ALA A 92 -2.16 5.29 -14.16
CA ALA A 92 -3.56 5.44 -14.52
C ALA A 92 -4.47 5.21 -13.32
N ALA A 93 -5.40 6.14 -13.09
CA ALA A 93 -6.33 6.06 -11.96
C ALA A 93 -7.18 4.79 -12.00
N SER A 94 -7.50 4.31 -13.19
CA SER A 94 -8.36 3.13 -13.36
C SER A 94 -7.74 1.84 -12.84
N ARG A 95 -6.43 1.83 -12.58
CA ARG A 95 -5.74 0.66 -12.05
C ARG A 95 -5.91 0.50 -10.55
N PHE A 96 -6.37 1.55 -9.85
CA PHE A 96 -6.29 1.62 -8.38
C PHE A 96 -7.63 1.39 -7.71
N LYS A 97 -7.58 0.71 -6.56
CA LYS A 97 -8.68 0.58 -5.64
C LYS A 97 -8.12 0.77 -4.23
N THR A 98 -8.82 1.50 -3.38
CA THR A 98 -8.34 1.77 -2.03
C THR A 98 -9.34 1.30 -0.98
N SER A 99 -8.82 0.84 0.16
CA SER A 99 -9.66 0.44 1.29
C SER A 99 -8.92 0.77 2.59
N GLY A 100 -9.66 1.19 3.60
CA GLY A 100 -9.10 1.41 4.93
C GLY A 100 -9.63 0.35 5.88
N PHE A 101 -8.73 -0.28 6.61
CA PHE A 101 -9.10 -1.32 7.58
C PHE A 101 -8.86 -0.89 9.03
N GLY A 102 -8.24 0.28 9.23
CA GLY A 102 -8.02 0.80 10.57
C GLY A 102 -7.18 -0.14 11.41
N ILE A 103 -7.71 -0.54 12.56
CA ILE A 103 -6.99 -1.37 13.52
C ILE A 103 -7.10 -2.87 13.22
N ALA A 104 -7.78 -3.26 12.15
CA ALA A 104 -7.95 -4.67 11.82
C ALA A 104 -6.65 -5.33 11.40
N ASP A 105 -6.58 -6.64 11.56
CA ASP A 105 -5.49 -7.48 11.07
C ASP A 105 -4.09 -7.00 11.47
N PRO A 106 -3.81 -6.81 12.76
CA PRO A 106 -2.46 -6.41 13.17
C PRO A 106 -1.45 -7.49 12.80
N ILE A 107 -0.27 -7.06 12.33
CA ILE A 107 0.81 -7.98 11.99
C ILE A 107 1.86 -8.08 13.09
N ALA A 108 1.71 -7.27 14.12
CA ALA A 108 2.64 -7.24 15.25
C ALA A 108 1.87 -6.82 16.50
N SER A 109 2.55 -6.88 17.65
CA SER A 109 1.90 -6.53 18.91
C SER A 109 1.63 -5.04 19.00
N ASN A 110 0.41 -4.69 19.39
CA ASN A 110 0.06 -3.28 19.67
C ASN A 110 0.50 -2.86 21.07
N GLU A 111 1.09 -3.78 21.85
CA GLU A 111 1.53 -3.49 23.21
C GLU A 111 2.95 -2.91 23.25
N THR A 112 3.68 -2.97 22.16
CA THR A 112 5.02 -2.39 22.06
C THR A 112 5.04 -1.31 21.00
N LYS A 113 5.97 -0.37 21.14
CA LYS A 113 6.13 0.69 20.16
C LYS A 113 6.59 0.14 18.81
N GLU A 114 7.47 -0.86 18.84
CA GLU A 114 7.95 -1.52 17.64
C GLU A 114 6.82 -2.20 16.89
N GLY A 115 5.95 -2.90 17.63
CA GLY A 115 4.81 -3.56 17.00
C GLY A 115 3.80 -2.57 16.44
N GLN A 116 3.53 -1.50 17.19
CA GLN A 116 2.64 -0.45 16.72
C GLN A 116 3.16 0.16 15.40
N SER A 117 4.47 0.38 15.32
CA SER A 117 5.09 0.93 14.13
C SER A 117 4.91 0.02 12.92
N GLN A 118 4.95 -1.29 13.12
CA GLN A 118 4.72 -2.24 12.04
C GLN A 118 3.24 -2.31 11.64
N ASN A 119 2.33 -2.11 12.60
CA ASN A 119 0.90 -2.11 12.30
C ASN A 119 0.47 -0.87 11.54
N ARG A 120 1.16 0.25 11.73
CA ARG A 120 0.93 1.47 10.94
C ARG A 120 1.55 1.27 9.56
N ARG A 121 0.77 0.71 8.66
CA ARG A 121 1.30 0.28 7.37
C ARG A 121 0.33 0.49 6.22
N VAL A 122 0.86 0.43 5.03
CA VAL A 122 0.10 0.40 3.79
C VAL A 122 0.46 -0.90 3.08
N GLU A 123 -0.55 -1.63 2.62
CA GLU A 123 -0.32 -2.86 1.87
C GLU A 123 -0.80 -2.67 0.44
N PHE A 124 -0.10 -3.30 -0.49
CA PHE A 124 -0.48 -3.32 -1.89
C PHE A 124 -0.75 -4.75 -2.31
N ALA A 125 -1.84 -4.96 -3.03
CA ALA A 125 -2.09 -6.22 -3.70
C ALA A 125 -2.07 -5.93 -5.20
N ILE A 126 -1.12 -6.51 -5.90
CA ILE A 126 -0.92 -6.30 -7.34
C ILE A 126 -1.32 -7.58 -8.03
N THR A 127 -2.39 -7.51 -8.84
CA THR A 127 -2.94 -8.70 -9.49
C THR A 127 -3.07 -8.45 -10.98
N ALA A 128 -3.07 -9.55 -11.76
CA ALA A 128 -3.28 -9.46 -13.19
C ALA A 128 -4.68 -8.93 -13.48
N ASN A 129 -4.79 -7.97 -14.40
CA ASN A 129 -6.10 -7.50 -14.82
C ASN A 129 -6.62 -8.36 -15.98
N ALA A 130 -7.82 -8.07 -16.46
CA ALA A 130 -8.47 -8.86 -17.51
C ALA A 130 -7.62 -8.94 -18.77
N LYS A 131 -6.97 -7.83 -19.13
CA LYS A 131 -6.14 -7.79 -20.33
C LYS A 131 -4.94 -8.73 -20.21
N MET A 132 -4.29 -8.74 -19.06
CA MET A 132 -3.13 -9.60 -18.83
C MET A 132 -3.52 -11.07 -18.86
N VAL A 133 -4.67 -11.41 -18.29
CA VAL A 133 -5.18 -12.78 -18.30
C VAL A 133 -5.49 -13.23 -19.73
N GLU A 134 -6.10 -12.35 -20.54
CA GLU A 134 -6.38 -12.63 -21.94
C GLU A 134 -5.11 -12.91 -22.72
N GLU A 135 -4.09 -12.09 -22.54
CA GLU A 135 -2.81 -12.26 -23.24
C GLU A 135 -2.16 -13.60 -22.88
N ALA A 136 -2.20 -13.95 -21.59
CA ALA A 136 -1.63 -15.22 -21.14
C ALA A 136 -2.35 -16.40 -21.76
N LYS A 137 -3.68 -16.34 -21.90
CA LYS A 137 -4.46 -17.41 -22.52
C LYS A 137 -4.11 -17.58 -23.99
N LYS A 138 -3.84 -16.46 -24.68
CA LYS A 138 -3.50 -16.53 -26.11
C LYS A 138 -2.15 -17.21 -26.36
N GLN A 139 -1.28 -17.21 -25.36
CA GLN A 139 0.06 -17.80 -25.50
C GLN A 139 0.07 -19.29 -25.21
N GLN A 140 -1.05 -19.84 -24.79
CA GLN A 140 -1.17 -21.28 -24.58
C GLN A 140 -1.68 -21.95 -25.87
#